data_eea889a959ec16b1de6db9a892cde904
#
_entry.id   eea889a959ec16b1de6db9a892cde904
#
_cell.length_a   1.000
_cell.length_b   1.000
_cell.length_c   1.000
_cell.angle_alpha   90.00
_cell.angle_beta   90.00
_cell.angle_gamma   90.00
#
_symmetry.space_group_name_H-M   'P 1'
#
loop_
_entity.id
_entity.type
_entity.pdbx_description
1 polymer ?
#
loop_
_entity_poly.entity_id
_entity_poly.type
_entity_poly.pdbx_seq_one_letter_code
_entity_poly.pdbx_strand_id
1 'polypeptide(L)'
;MEFTLKAEQERLSDRLSIEDVLESILNANAIKKVLRSRSPRRSEPLEHLYVIESPNYSGTWVYTKGTIRRKGGQEVFYVFISAKVAT
;
A
#
# COMPACT_ATOMS: atom_id res chain seq x y z
N MET A 1 1.48 -5.00 9.62
CA MET A 1 1.66 -4.40 8.29
C MET A 1 2.52 -5.32 7.44
N GLU A 2 2.07 -5.63 6.26
CA GLU A 2 2.75 -6.57 5.38
C GLU A 2 2.94 -5.97 3.99
N PHE A 3 3.94 -6.48 3.27
CA PHE A 3 4.17 -6.17 1.87
C PHE A 3 4.02 -7.45 1.07
N THR A 4 3.27 -7.43 -0.03
CA THR A 4 3.26 -8.55 -0.97
C THR A 4 4.63 -8.68 -1.63
N LEU A 5 4.90 -9.83 -2.23
CA LEU A 5 6.15 -10.01 -2.97
C LEU A 5 6.33 -8.94 -4.03
N LYS A 6 5.27 -8.60 -4.75
CA LYS A 6 5.30 -7.54 -5.76
C LYS A 6 5.69 -6.20 -5.15
N ALA A 7 5.08 -5.83 -4.02
CA ALA A 7 5.38 -4.56 -3.35
C ALA A 7 6.84 -4.53 -2.88
N GLU A 8 7.33 -5.65 -2.32
CA GLU A 8 8.73 -5.76 -1.91
C GLU A 8 9.68 -5.57 -3.08
N GLN A 9 9.39 -6.23 -4.21
CA GLN A 9 10.23 -6.12 -5.40
C GLN A 9 10.23 -4.71 -5.96
N GLU A 10 9.07 -4.04 -5.98
CA GLU A 10 8.97 -2.67 -6.48
C GLU A 10 9.75 -1.69 -5.60
N ARG A 11 9.56 -1.76 -4.28
CA ARG A 11 10.26 -0.82 -3.41
C ARG A 11 11.77 -1.03 -3.42
N LEU A 12 12.22 -2.28 -3.46
CA LEU A 12 13.66 -2.57 -3.53
C LEU A 12 14.26 -2.10 -4.85
N SER A 13 13.54 -2.29 -5.95
CA SER A 13 13.96 -1.80 -7.26
C SER A 13 14.10 -0.28 -7.29
N ASP A 14 13.22 0.42 -6.60
CA ASP A 14 13.23 1.87 -6.51
C ASP A 14 14.06 2.39 -5.32
N ARG A 15 14.75 1.51 -4.63
CA ARG A 15 15.60 1.84 -3.46
C ARG A 15 14.83 2.53 -2.34
N LEU A 16 13.58 2.15 -2.16
CA LEU A 16 12.77 2.63 -1.04
C LEU A 16 12.92 1.68 0.14
N SER A 17 13.29 2.23 1.29
CA SER A 17 13.28 1.47 2.54
C SER A 17 11.84 1.32 3.03
N ILE A 18 11.64 0.41 3.97
CA ILE A 18 10.34 0.28 4.63
C ILE A 18 9.99 1.61 5.31
N GLU A 19 10.96 2.26 5.94
CA GLU A 19 10.78 3.56 6.58
C GLU A 19 10.32 4.62 5.59
N ASP A 20 10.88 4.64 4.38
CA ASP A 20 10.46 5.59 3.34
C ASP A 20 8.97 5.45 3.02
N VAL A 21 8.49 4.22 2.92
CA VAL A 21 7.09 3.95 2.64
C VAL A 21 6.21 4.37 3.83
N LEU A 22 6.62 4.04 5.05
CA LEU A 22 5.87 4.41 6.24
C LEU A 22 5.80 5.92 6.43
N GLU A 23 6.89 6.63 6.18
CA GLU A 23 6.92 8.09 6.25
C GLU A 23 5.92 8.71 5.29
N SER A 24 5.84 8.17 4.07
CA SER A 24 4.90 8.69 3.09
C SER A 24 3.45 8.50 3.55
N ILE A 25 3.15 7.39 4.20
CA ILE A 25 1.80 7.15 4.75
C ILE A 25 1.51 8.14 5.88
N LEU A 26 2.48 8.38 6.77
CA LEU A 26 2.32 9.32 7.88
C LEU A 26 2.15 10.76 7.38
N ASN A 27 2.75 11.10 6.25
CA ASN A 27 2.62 12.42 5.64
C ASN A 27 1.35 12.59 4.79
N ALA A 28 0.62 11.51 4.53
CA ALA A 28 -0.52 11.57 3.64
C ALA A 28 -1.65 12.38 4.26
N ASN A 29 -2.14 13.37 3.51
CA ASN A 29 -3.29 14.17 3.94
C ASN A 29 -4.61 13.54 3.56
N ALA A 30 -4.60 12.68 2.55
CA ALA A 30 -5.82 12.07 2.04
C ALA A 30 -5.48 10.83 1.20
N ILE A 31 -6.46 9.96 1.07
CA ILE A 31 -6.40 8.84 0.13
C ILE A 31 -6.69 9.41 -1.25
N LYS A 32 -5.78 9.20 -2.19
CA LYS A 32 -5.94 9.72 -3.54
C LYS A 32 -7.08 9.05 -4.30
N LYS A 33 -7.24 7.74 -4.11
CA LYS A 33 -8.18 6.96 -4.88
C LYS A 33 -8.54 5.68 -4.12
N VAL A 34 -9.80 5.26 -4.24
CA VAL A 34 -10.23 3.98 -3.72
C VAL A 34 -10.70 3.14 -4.91
N LEU A 35 -10.13 1.96 -5.06
CA LEU A 35 -10.44 1.04 -6.12
C LEU A 35 -11.12 -0.20 -5.53
N ARG A 36 -11.93 -0.87 -6.33
CA ARG A 36 -12.44 -2.19 -5.97
C ARG A 36 -11.60 -3.24 -6.64
N SER A 37 -11.22 -4.25 -5.89
CA SER A 37 -10.54 -5.40 -6.46
C SER A 37 -11.51 -6.18 -7.32
N ARG A 38 -11.06 -6.61 -8.49
CA ARG A 38 -11.89 -7.32 -9.47
C ARG A 38 -11.49 -8.78 -9.65
N SER A 39 -10.77 -9.35 -8.68
CA SER A 39 -10.36 -10.74 -8.81
C SER A 39 -11.58 -11.67 -8.83
N PRO A 40 -11.75 -12.49 -9.86
CA PRO A 40 -12.90 -13.41 -9.92
C PRO A 40 -12.75 -14.63 -9.00
N ARG A 41 -11.58 -14.83 -8.42
CA ARG A 41 -11.31 -15.99 -7.54
C ARG A 41 -11.64 -15.72 -6.08
N ARG A 42 -12.24 -14.63 -5.83
CA ARG A 42 -12.47 -14.19 -4.47
C ARG A 42 -13.71 -14.84 -3.90
N SER A 43 -13.58 -15.47 -2.75
CA SER A 43 -14.71 -16.02 -2.01
C SER A 43 -15.26 -15.04 -0.98
N GLU A 44 -14.61 -13.90 -0.80
CA GLU A 44 -14.96 -12.90 0.19
C GLU A 44 -15.56 -11.66 -0.48
N PRO A 45 -16.21 -10.77 0.31
CA PRO A 45 -16.67 -9.49 -0.22
C PRO A 45 -15.54 -8.72 -0.90
N LEU A 46 -15.90 -7.87 -1.85
CA LEU A 46 -14.94 -7.09 -2.61
C LEU A 46 -14.03 -6.29 -1.68
N GLU A 47 -12.72 -6.45 -1.87
CA GLU A 47 -11.74 -5.64 -1.18
C GLU A 47 -11.70 -4.25 -1.79
N HIS A 48 -11.51 -3.26 -0.93
CA HIS A 48 -11.17 -1.92 -1.39
C HIS A 48 -9.66 -1.79 -1.42
N LEU A 49 -9.15 -1.21 -2.48
CA LEU A 49 -7.74 -0.90 -2.64
C LEU A 49 -7.57 0.62 -2.49
N TYR A 50 -6.70 1.02 -1.61
CA TYR A 50 -6.47 2.42 -1.29
C TYR A 50 -5.18 2.87 -1.96
N VAL A 51 -5.27 3.88 -2.81
CA VAL A 51 -4.12 4.46 -3.49
C VAL A 51 -3.74 5.74 -2.77
N ILE A 52 -2.50 5.81 -2.31
CA ILE A 52 -1.97 6.97 -1.61
C ILE A 52 -0.68 7.39 -2.30
N GLU A 53 -0.59 8.67 -2.65
CA GLU A 53 0.65 9.29 -3.12
C GLU A 53 1.02 10.40 -2.16
N SER A 54 2.22 10.34 -1.62
CA SER A 54 2.63 11.27 -0.59
C SER A 54 4.15 11.23 -0.45
N PRO A 55 4.79 12.34 -0.08
CA PRO A 55 6.24 12.34 0.07
C PRO A 55 6.68 11.67 1.37
N ASN A 56 7.86 11.05 1.34
CA ASN A 56 8.54 10.67 2.57
C ASN A 56 9.14 11.91 3.22
N TYR A 57 9.87 11.76 4.31
CA TYR A 57 10.43 12.91 5.03
C TYR A 57 11.56 13.60 4.27
N SER A 58 12.14 12.92 3.28
CA SER A 58 13.16 13.51 2.41
C SER A 58 12.57 14.19 1.17
N GLY A 59 11.26 14.17 1.00
CA GLY A 59 10.59 14.79 -0.13
C GLY A 59 10.41 13.92 -1.36
N THR A 60 10.78 12.65 -1.28
CA THR A 60 10.55 11.70 -2.36
C THR A 60 9.09 11.26 -2.35
N TRP A 61 8.40 11.46 -3.46
CA TRP A 61 7.01 11.05 -3.59
C TRP A 61 6.91 9.54 -3.81
N VAL A 62 6.06 8.92 -3.02
CA VAL A 62 5.89 7.47 -3.01
C VAL A 62 4.45 7.15 -3.36
N TYR A 63 4.28 6.22 -4.30
CA TYR A 63 2.99 5.65 -4.66
C TYR A 63 2.81 4.35 -3.90
N THR A 64 1.68 4.20 -3.23
CA THR A 64 1.31 2.93 -2.62
C THR A 64 -0.10 2.56 -3.00
N LYS A 65 -0.33 1.26 -3.10
CA LYS A 65 -1.65 0.68 -3.22
C LYS A 65 -1.74 -0.42 -2.18
N GLY A 66 -2.75 -0.37 -1.34
CA GLY A 66 -2.87 -1.33 -0.26
C GLY A 66 -4.31 -1.62 0.11
N THR A 67 -4.47 -2.58 0.96
CA THR A 67 -5.79 -3.00 1.42
C THR A 67 -5.74 -3.37 2.89
N ILE A 68 -6.91 -3.32 3.53
CA ILE A 68 -7.07 -3.73 4.92
C ILE A 68 -7.58 -5.17 4.89
N ARG A 69 -6.89 -6.06 5.60
CA ARG A 69 -7.29 -7.46 5.72
C ARG A 69 -7.49 -7.84 7.17
N ARG A 70 -8.38 -8.79 7.39
CA ARG A 70 -8.60 -9.39 8.70
C ARG A 70 -8.02 -10.79 8.71
N LYS A 71 -7.39 -11.13 9.83
CA LYS A 71 -6.81 -12.44 10.04
C LYS A 71 -7.26 -12.92 11.41
N GLY A 72 -7.73 -14.18 11.50
CA GLY A 72 -8.18 -14.73 12.77
C GLY A 72 -9.44 -14.06 13.34
N GLY A 73 -10.24 -13.43 12.51
CA GLY A 73 -11.52 -12.84 12.89
C GLY A 73 -11.45 -11.48 13.56
N GLN A 74 -10.39 -11.16 14.27
CA GLN A 74 -10.28 -9.90 14.99
C GLN A 74 -9.04 -9.08 14.64
N GLU A 75 -7.97 -9.71 14.15
CA GLU A 75 -6.79 -8.99 13.76
C GLU A 75 -7.02 -8.25 12.45
N VAL A 76 -6.66 -6.99 12.43
CA VAL A 76 -6.75 -6.13 11.24
C VAL A 76 -5.35 -5.63 10.93
N PHE A 77 -4.94 -5.76 9.68
CA PHE A 77 -3.63 -5.30 9.26
C PHE A 77 -3.68 -4.76 7.83
N TYR A 78 -2.73 -3.89 7.53
CA TYR A 78 -2.63 -3.28 6.22
C TYR A 78 -1.62 -4.05 5.37
N VAL A 79 -2.01 -4.35 4.13
CA VAL A 79 -1.16 -5.06 3.19
C VAL A 79 -0.86 -4.14 2.01
N PHE A 80 0.42 -3.86 1.77
CA PHE A 80 0.85 -3.12 0.60
C PHE A 80 0.89 -4.06 -0.61
N ILE A 81 0.07 -3.76 -1.61
CA ILE A 81 0.01 -4.50 -2.86
C ILE A 81 1.03 -3.93 -3.85
N SER A 82 1.31 -2.63 -3.76
CA SER A 82 2.28 -1.95 -4.58
C SER A 82 2.95 -0.86 -3.74
N ALA A 83 4.24 -0.64 -3.94
CA ALA A 83 4.98 0.42 -3.26
C ALA A 83 6.17 0.81 -4.13
N LYS A 84 6.17 2.01 -4.67
CA LYS A 84 7.20 2.48 -5.61
C LYS A 84 7.27 3.99 -5.61
N VAL A 85 8.33 4.52 -6.20
CA VAL A 85 8.44 5.96 -6.42
C VAL A 85 7.33 6.39 -7.36
N ALA A 86 6.63 7.46 -6.98
CA ALA A 86 5.60 8.05 -7.84
C ALA A 86 6.29 8.84 -8.96
N THR A 87 5.90 8.57 -10.19
CA THR A 87 6.47 9.24 -11.35
C THR A 87 5.46 10.13 -12.03
#